data_23c95d010d8aa176cf261525d3e458e5
#
_entry.id   23c95d010d8aa176cf261525d3e458e5
#
_cell.length_a   1.000
_cell.length_b   1.000
_cell.length_c   1.000
_cell.angle_alpha   90.00
_cell.angle_beta   90.00
_cell.angle_gamma   90.00
#
_symmetry.space_group_name_H-M   'P 1'
#
loop_
_entity.id
_entity.type
_entity.pdbx_description
1 polymer ?
#
loop_
_entity_poly.entity_id
_entity_poly.type
_entity_poly.pdbx_seq_one_letter_code
_entity_poly.pdbx_strand_id
1 'polypeptide(L)'
;AINVLKIRGSHGLVGNDAIGGPRFLFMSTIRTQGQSYYFGDDQELLAGMEENAIGNTDVTWEKARKSNIGIDLGLFNSRVTLQADVFKEQRRDILLQRGTVASVAGFFPWSIPFANLGKVTNKGVDGLLEIKNTTSKGLFYSFRGNFTYAKNTVLENDEPAKRFSYLSGKGLALGQTLAFVADGFYQSAEEIAMSPKTFSTV
;
A
#
# COMPACT_ATOMS: atom_id res chain seq x y z
N ALA A 1 32.89 -29.12 -3.84
CA ALA A 1 31.86 -30.05 -4.34
C ALA A 1 30.48 -29.63 -3.82
N ILE A 2 29.48 -29.76 -4.65
CA ILE A 2 28.08 -29.54 -4.30
C ILE A 2 27.60 -30.81 -3.63
N ASN A 3 26.99 -30.71 -2.46
CA ASN A 3 26.42 -31.87 -1.75
C ASN A 3 24.91 -31.73 -1.49
N VAL A 4 24.37 -30.54 -1.62
CA VAL A 4 22.93 -30.32 -1.64
C VAL A 4 22.59 -29.35 -2.77
N LEU A 5 21.63 -29.74 -3.61
CA LEU A 5 20.98 -28.87 -4.59
C LEU A 5 19.49 -29.18 -4.57
N LYS A 6 18.68 -28.21 -4.16
CA LYS A 6 17.24 -28.33 -4.15
C LYS A 6 16.64 -27.10 -4.80
N ILE A 7 15.74 -27.31 -5.76
CA ILE A 7 14.96 -26.27 -6.38
C ILE A 7 13.55 -26.35 -5.82
N ARG A 8 12.98 -25.22 -5.44
CA ARG A 8 11.62 -25.08 -4.91
C ARG A 8 10.82 -24.17 -5.82
N GLY A 9 9.54 -24.45 -5.99
CA GLY A 9 8.61 -23.61 -6.69
C GLY A 9 7.24 -23.68 -6.04
N SER A 10 6.57 -22.55 -5.92
CA SER A 10 5.20 -22.48 -5.47
C SER A 10 4.42 -21.43 -6.26
N HIS A 11 3.15 -21.74 -6.50
CA HIS A 11 2.19 -20.83 -7.12
C HIS A 11 0.83 -21.05 -6.49
N GLY A 12 0.14 -19.98 -6.12
CA GLY A 12 -1.16 -20.09 -5.47
C GLY A 12 -1.95 -18.80 -5.47
N LEU A 13 -3.24 -18.95 -5.18
CA LEU A 13 -4.18 -17.86 -4.97
C LEU A 13 -4.65 -17.91 -3.52
N VAL A 14 -4.60 -16.77 -2.83
CA VAL A 14 -5.01 -16.61 -1.43
C VAL A 14 -6.04 -15.51 -1.36
N GLY A 15 -7.17 -15.76 -0.67
CA GLY A 15 -8.15 -14.74 -0.31
C GLY A 15 -7.80 -14.08 1.01
N ASN A 16 -8.19 -12.82 1.17
CA ASN A 16 -8.07 -12.07 2.41
C ASN A 16 -9.37 -11.30 2.66
N ASP A 17 -10.00 -11.56 3.79
CA ASP A 17 -11.22 -10.88 4.27
C ASP A 17 -10.95 -9.84 5.37
N ALA A 18 -9.72 -9.77 5.88
CA ALA A 18 -9.29 -8.79 6.89
C ALA A 18 -9.03 -7.42 6.24
N ILE A 19 -10.09 -6.80 5.74
CA ILE A 19 -10.03 -5.57 4.93
C ILE A 19 -9.83 -4.29 5.74
N GLY A 20 -9.85 -4.37 7.09
CA GLY A 20 -9.60 -3.22 7.97
C GLY A 20 -10.63 -2.07 7.88
N GLY A 21 -11.74 -2.28 7.17
CA GLY A 21 -12.77 -1.28 6.92
C GLY A 21 -14.04 -1.49 7.75
N PRO A 22 -15.07 -0.67 7.50
CA PRO A 22 -16.39 -0.82 8.11
C PRO A 22 -16.99 -2.19 7.81
N ARG A 23 -17.83 -2.68 8.73
CA ARG A 23 -18.62 -3.89 8.50
C ARG A 23 -19.90 -3.58 7.75
N PHE A 24 -20.48 -4.60 7.11
CA PHE A 24 -21.77 -4.50 6.42
C PHE A 24 -21.78 -3.50 5.25
N LEU A 25 -20.67 -3.44 4.51
CA LEU A 25 -20.49 -2.53 3.37
C LEU A 25 -21.54 -2.71 2.25
N PHE A 26 -22.30 -3.79 2.28
CA PHE A 26 -23.41 -4.04 1.35
C PHE A 26 -24.71 -3.32 1.73
N MET A 27 -24.77 -2.74 2.95
CA MET A 27 -25.96 -2.06 3.46
C MET A 27 -25.83 -0.56 3.34
N SER A 28 -26.83 0.09 2.73
CA SER A 28 -26.99 1.54 2.85
C SER A 28 -27.62 1.88 4.20
N THR A 29 -27.14 2.95 4.79
CA THR A 29 -27.67 3.45 6.07
C THR A 29 -28.02 4.92 5.98
N ILE A 30 -29.07 5.32 6.69
CA ILE A 30 -29.53 6.70 6.78
C ILE A 30 -29.32 7.17 8.22
N ARG A 31 -28.78 8.37 8.35
CA ARG A 31 -28.70 9.09 9.63
C ARG A 31 -29.91 10.02 9.77
N THR A 32 -30.64 9.87 10.88
CA THR A 32 -31.85 10.64 11.15
C THR A 32 -31.59 11.98 11.84
N GLN A 33 -30.34 12.25 12.18
CA GLN A 33 -29.87 13.54 12.74
C GLN A 33 -28.81 14.13 11.79
N GLY A 34 -29.22 14.36 10.55
CA GLY A 34 -28.42 15.03 9.54
C GLY A 34 -28.40 16.55 9.71
N GLN A 35 -28.10 17.25 8.62
CA GLN A 35 -28.13 18.72 8.62
C GLN A 35 -29.53 19.22 8.99
N SER A 36 -29.58 20.11 9.98
CA SER A 36 -30.81 20.69 10.46
C SER A 36 -31.14 21.98 9.69
N TYR A 37 -32.41 22.28 9.56
CA TYR A 37 -32.90 23.51 8.93
C TYR A 37 -33.97 24.16 9.80
N TYR A 38 -34.02 25.49 9.79
CA TYR A 38 -35.05 26.28 10.48
C TYR A 38 -36.26 26.44 9.60
N PHE A 39 -37.44 26.11 10.13
CA PHE A 39 -38.69 26.24 9.42
C PHE A 39 -39.63 27.17 10.16
N GLY A 40 -40.43 27.92 9.36
CA GLY A 40 -41.50 28.79 9.85
C GLY A 40 -41.01 30.06 10.54
N ASP A 41 -41.97 30.88 10.96
CA ASP A 41 -41.71 32.16 11.65
C ASP A 41 -41.15 31.94 13.07
N ASP A 42 -41.47 30.80 13.70
CA ASP A 42 -41.00 30.42 15.02
C ASP A 42 -39.56 29.88 15.02
N GLN A 43 -38.94 29.76 13.81
CA GLN A 43 -37.58 29.25 13.63
C GLN A 43 -37.33 27.90 14.32
N GLU A 44 -38.29 26.99 14.20
CA GLU A 44 -38.11 25.63 14.74
C GLU A 44 -37.00 24.91 13.99
N LEU A 45 -36.01 24.40 14.75
CA LEU A 45 -34.89 23.63 14.21
C LEU A 45 -35.32 22.17 14.03
N LEU A 46 -35.53 21.76 12.79
CA LEU A 46 -35.83 20.37 12.46
C LEU A 46 -34.56 19.65 11.94
N ALA A 47 -34.32 18.49 12.51
CA ALA A 47 -33.23 17.62 12.07
C ALA A 47 -33.58 16.97 10.73
N GLY A 48 -32.69 17.11 9.75
CA GLY A 48 -32.83 16.44 8.46
C GLY A 48 -32.39 14.96 8.52
N MET A 49 -32.69 14.27 7.43
CA MET A 49 -32.17 12.93 7.19
C MET A 49 -31.08 13.01 6.11
N GLU A 50 -30.02 12.24 6.28
CA GLU A 50 -28.96 12.17 5.27
C GLU A 50 -28.44 10.75 5.10
N GLU A 51 -27.87 10.46 3.93
CA GLU A 51 -27.18 9.19 3.70
C GLU A 51 -25.91 9.14 4.54
N ASN A 52 -25.83 8.15 5.41
CA ASN A 52 -24.65 7.90 6.25
C ASN A 52 -23.64 6.98 5.56
N ALA A 53 -24.12 5.96 4.85
CA ALA A 53 -23.29 5.07 4.06
C ALA A 53 -24.07 4.54 2.86
N ILE A 54 -23.44 4.56 1.70
CA ILE A 54 -23.97 3.95 0.48
C ILE A 54 -23.41 2.53 0.38
N GLY A 55 -24.30 1.54 0.42
CA GLY A 55 -23.93 0.14 0.33
C GLY A 55 -23.49 -0.26 -1.06
N ASN A 56 -22.56 -1.21 -1.11
CA ASN A 56 -22.16 -1.85 -2.35
C ASN A 56 -22.28 -3.37 -2.19
N THR A 57 -23.22 -3.97 -2.93
CA THR A 57 -23.49 -5.42 -2.88
C THR A 57 -22.42 -6.27 -3.57
N ASP A 58 -21.55 -5.65 -4.37
CA ASP A 58 -20.51 -6.32 -5.14
C ASP A 58 -19.19 -6.46 -4.38
N VAL A 59 -19.18 -6.10 -3.09
CA VAL A 59 -17.99 -6.23 -2.24
C VAL A 59 -17.57 -7.68 -2.11
N THR A 60 -16.30 -7.94 -2.38
CA THR A 60 -15.69 -9.28 -2.33
C THR A 60 -14.35 -9.24 -1.58
N TRP A 61 -13.78 -10.42 -1.38
CA TRP A 61 -12.46 -10.56 -0.76
C TRP A 61 -11.34 -10.09 -1.69
N GLU A 62 -10.33 -9.49 -1.09
CA GLU A 62 -9.06 -9.26 -1.74
C GLU A 62 -8.42 -10.60 -2.13
N LYS A 63 -7.79 -10.65 -3.31
CA LYS A 63 -7.14 -11.85 -3.85
C LYS A 63 -5.67 -11.56 -4.11
N ALA A 64 -4.80 -12.41 -3.56
CA ALA A 64 -3.36 -12.36 -3.76
C ALA A 64 -2.89 -13.59 -4.55
N ARG A 65 -2.37 -13.37 -5.75
CA ARG A 65 -1.67 -14.40 -6.52
C ARG A 65 -0.19 -14.33 -6.17
N LYS A 66 0.32 -15.41 -5.59
CA LYS A 66 1.70 -15.52 -5.11
C LYS A 66 2.46 -16.55 -5.94
N SER A 67 3.67 -16.21 -6.35
CA SER A 67 4.63 -17.09 -7.03
C SER A 67 5.97 -16.94 -6.36
N ASN A 68 6.63 -18.06 -6.10
CA ASN A 68 7.96 -18.10 -5.53
C ASN A 68 8.77 -19.19 -6.24
N ILE A 69 10.04 -18.90 -6.50
CA ILE A 69 11.04 -19.88 -6.97
C ILE A 69 12.24 -19.71 -6.07
N GLY A 70 12.69 -20.81 -5.49
CA GLY A 70 13.82 -20.83 -4.57
C GLY A 70 14.84 -21.91 -4.91
N ILE A 71 16.05 -21.69 -4.45
CA ILE A 71 17.18 -22.63 -4.54
C ILE A 71 17.83 -22.80 -3.17
N ASP A 72 18.09 -24.05 -2.78
CA ASP A 72 18.90 -24.38 -1.61
C ASP A 72 20.18 -25.06 -2.09
N LEU A 73 21.31 -24.48 -1.75
CA LEU A 73 22.64 -24.99 -2.08
C LEU A 73 23.40 -25.36 -0.81
N GLY A 74 24.02 -26.53 -0.80
CA GLY A 74 25.00 -26.95 0.20
C GLY A 74 26.34 -27.27 -0.48
N LEU A 75 27.37 -26.58 -0.06
CA LEU A 75 28.71 -26.69 -0.62
C LEU A 75 29.72 -27.14 0.47
N PHE A 76 30.78 -27.84 0.05
CA PHE A 76 31.90 -28.25 0.90
C PHE A 76 31.46 -29.03 2.15
N ASN A 77 30.64 -30.08 1.97
CA ASN A 77 30.01 -30.84 3.05
C ASN A 77 29.16 -29.98 3.98
N SER A 78 28.32 -29.09 3.36
CA SER A 78 27.44 -28.17 4.04
C SER A 78 28.16 -27.19 4.99
N ARG A 79 29.44 -26.93 4.74
CA ARG A 79 30.14 -25.83 5.40
C ARG A 79 29.66 -24.48 4.92
N VAL A 80 29.18 -24.39 3.68
CA VAL A 80 28.55 -23.22 3.11
C VAL A 80 27.14 -23.62 2.66
N THR A 81 26.11 -22.99 3.20
CA THR A 81 24.72 -23.16 2.77
C THR A 81 24.16 -21.83 2.30
N LEU A 82 23.52 -21.86 1.14
CA LEU A 82 22.84 -20.72 0.56
C LEU A 82 21.39 -21.10 0.29
N GLN A 83 20.47 -20.28 0.76
CA GLN A 83 19.06 -20.29 0.34
C GLN A 83 18.78 -18.97 -0.34
N ALA A 84 18.18 -19.01 -1.52
CA ALA A 84 17.78 -17.81 -2.24
C ALA A 84 16.41 -18.02 -2.87
N ASP A 85 15.55 -17.05 -2.71
CA ASP A 85 14.19 -17.06 -3.23
C ASP A 85 13.91 -15.79 -4.03
N VAL A 86 13.20 -15.94 -5.13
CA VAL A 86 12.64 -14.85 -5.93
C VAL A 86 11.13 -14.96 -5.87
N PHE A 87 10.46 -13.89 -5.49
CA PHE A 87 9.02 -13.90 -5.32
C PHE A 87 8.34 -12.78 -6.10
N LYS A 88 7.09 -13.05 -6.46
CA LYS A 88 6.16 -12.06 -7.02
C LYS A 88 4.77 -12.29 -6.44
N GLU A 89 4.18 -11.23 -5.92
CA GLU A 89 2.81 -11.19 -5.45
C GLU A 89 2.03 -10.15 -6.24
N GLN A 90 0.84 -10.50 -6.67
CA GLN A 90 -0.11 -9.62 -7.34
C GLN A 90 -1.40 -9.63 -6.54
N ARG A 91 -1.69 -8.51 -5.89
CA ARG A 91 -2.93 -8.27 -5.15
C ARG A 91 -3.90 -7.52 -6.03
N ARG A 92 -5.15 -7.98 -6.04
CA ARG A 92 -6.26 -7.39 -6.76
C ARG A 92 -7.51 -7.43 -5.92
N ASP A 93 -8.52 -6.72 -6.37
CA ASP A 93 -9.80 -6.60 -5.69
C ASP A 93 -9.60 -6.01 -4.27
N ILE A 94 -8.58 -5.15 -4.08
CA ILE A 94 -8.31 -4.48 -2.81
C ILE A 94 -9.44 -3.48 -2.58
N LEU A 95 -10.06 -3.55 -1.40
CA LEU A 95 -11.15 -2.67 -1.03
C LEU A 95 -10.63 -1.24 -0.82
N LEU A 96 -11.22 -0.30 -1.52
CA LEU A 96 -10.90 1.12 -1.44
C LEU A 96 -12.18 1.93 -1.35
N GLN A 97 -12.15 3.06 -0.65
CA GLN A 97 -13.17 4.09 -0.82
C GLN A 97 -13.02 4.71 -2.21
N ARG A 98 -14.14 4.93 -2.92
CA ARG A 98 -14.14 5.45 -4.28
C ARG A 98 -13.50 6.84 -4.33
N GLY A 99 -12.37 6.98 -4.98
CA GLY A 99 -11.67 8.25 -5.15
C GLY A 99 -12.14 9.07 -6.36
N THR A 100 -12.81 8.44 -7.32
CA THR A 100 -13.31 9.08 -8.55
C THR A 100 -14.70 9.68 -8.41
N VAL A 101 -15.34 9.58 -7.24
CA VAL A 101 -16.61 10.27 -6.96
C VAL A 101 -16.34 11.76 -6.82
N ALA A 102 -16.91 12.55 -7.72
CA ALA A 102 -16.71 14.00 -7.70
C ALA A 102 -17.42 14.64 -6.50
N SER A 103 -16.75 15.59 -5.83
CA SER A 103 -17.32 16.32 -4.69
C SER A 103 -18.62 17.08 -5.04
N VAL A 104 -18.79 17.48 -6.29
CA VAL A 104 -20.02 18.12 -6.80
C VAL A 104 -21.24 17.19 -6.77
N ALA A 105 -21.03 15.87 -6.65
CA ALA A 105 -22.13 14.91 -6.49
C ALA A 105 -22.84 15.03 -5.13
N GLY A 106 -22.34 15.87 -4.21
CA GLY A 106 -22.98 16.16 -2.93
C GLY A 106 -22.83 15.09 -1.86
N PHE A 107 -22.01 14.07 -2.11
CA PHE A 107 -21.74 13.05 -1.10
C PHE A 107 -20.78 13.58 -0.03
N PHE A 108 -21.11 13.27 1.22
CA PHE A 108 -20.15 13.48 2.30
C PHE A 108 -19.01 12.48 2.22
N PRO A 109 -17.79 12.85 2.67
CA PRO A 109 -16.62 11.94 2.62
C PRO A 109 -16.87 10.57 3.27
N TRP A 110 -17.70 10.51 4.31
CA TRP A 110 -18.04 9.25 5.00
C TRP A 110 -19.10 8.41 4.27
N SER A 111 -19.93 9.02 3.39
CA SER A 111 -20.95 8.31 2.64
C SER A 111 -20.46 7.75 1.30
N ILE A 112 -19.24 8.10 0.87
CA ILE A 112 -18.68 7.60 -0.37
C ILE A 112 -18.51 6.06 -0.27
N PRO A 113 -19.07 5.30 -1.22
CA PRO A 113 -19.05 3.84 -1.16
C PRO A 113 -17.65 3.25 -1.33
N PHE A 114 -17.48 2.05 -0.79
CA PHE A 114 -16.29 1.24 -1.00
C PHE A 114 -16.47 0.32 -2.21
N ALA A 115 -15.37 0.04 -2.90
CA ALA A 115 -15.35 -0.93 -4.00
C ALA A 115 -14.00 -1.64 -4.09
N ASN A 116 -14.01 -2.85 -4.65
CA ASN A 116 -12.82 -3.70 -4.81
C ASN A 116 -12.05 -3.35 -6.09
N LEU A 117 -11.43 -2.18 -6.14
CA LEU A 117 -10.78 -1.62 -7.33
C LEU A 117 -9.25 -1.59 -7.24
N GLY A 118 -8.70 -1.66 -6.04
CA GLY A 118 -7.26 -1.53 -5.83
C GLY A 118 -6.47 -2.70 -6.37
N LYS A 119 -5.29 -2.39 -6.94
CA LYS A 119 -4.34 -3.39 -7.44
C LYS A 119 -2.93 -2.97 -7.06
N VAL A 120 -2.18 -3.92 -6.50
CA VAL A 120 -0.78 -3.73 -6.09
C VAL A 120 0.03 -4.94 -6.52
N THR A 121 1.25 -4.73 -6.96
CA THR A 121 2.22 -5.79 -7.18
C THR A 121 3.37 -5.63 -6.19
N ASN A 122 3.88 -6.75 -5.70
CA ASN A 122 5.09 -6.82 -4.89
C ASN A 122 6.02 -7.88 -5.46
N LYS A 123 7.30 -7.56 -5.62
CA LYS A 123 8.32 -8.49 -6.11
C LYS A 123 9.62 -8.27 -5.38
N GLY A 124 10.37 -9.33 -5.24
CA GLY A 124 11.64 -9.22 -4.52
C GLY A 124 12.46 -10.48 -4.57
N VAL A 125 13.55 -10.40 -3.85
CA VAL A 125 14.48 -11.50 -3.61
C VAL A 125 14.79 -11.53 -2.13
N ASP A 126 14.94 -12.72 -1.58
CA ASP A 126 15.48 -12.92 -0.25
C ASP A 126 16.53 -14.02 -0.26
N GLY A 127 17.44 -13.97 0.69
CA GLY A 127 18.52 -14.90 0.77
C GLY A 127 19.06 -15.08 2.17
N LEU A 128 19.53 -16.28 2.45
CA LEU A 128 20.22 -16.67 3.67
C LEU A 128 21.53 -17.33 3.29
N LEU A 129 22.64 -16.82 3.80
CA LEU A 129 23.96 -17.42 3.69
C LEU A 129 24.43 -17.86 5.07
N GLU A 130 24.80 -19.09 5.21
CA GLU A 130 25.47 -19.62 6.41
C GLU A 130 26.81 -20.25 6.03
N ILE A 131 27.86 -19.85 6.74
CA ILE A 131 29.21 -20.40 6.63
C ILE A 131 29.59 -20.93 8.00
N LYS A 132 29.97 -22.21 8.07
CA LYS A 132 30.41 -22.84 9.30
C LYS A 132 31.63 -23.74 9.04
N ASN A 133 32.56 -23.68 9.93
CA ASN A 133 33.74 -24.57 9.83
C ASN A 133 34.35 -24.80 11.21
N THR A 134 35.16 -25.88 11.30
CA THR A 134 35.97 -26.19 12.46
C THR A 134 37.41 -26.24 12.00
N THR A 135 38.28 -25.50 12.66
CA THR A 135 39.71 -25.54 12.36
C THR A 135 40.35 -26.87 12.83
N SER A 136 41.52 -27.17 12.31
CA SER A 136 42.28 -28.36 12.72
C SER A 136 42.63 -28.40 14.22
N LYS A 137 42.60 -27.23 14.89
CA LYS A 137 42.79 -27.08 16.34
C LYS A 137 41.51 -27.16 17.16
N GLY A 138 40.37 -27.54 16.55
CA GLY A 138 39.07 -27.70 17.23
C GLY A 138 38.24 -26.43 17.41
N LEU A 139 38.69 -25.26 16.95
CA LEU A 139 37.90 -24.03 17.02
C LEU A 139 36.77 -24.09 15.99
N PHE A 140 35.52 -24.06 16.47
CA PHE A 140 34.32 -23.92 15.64
C PHE A 140 33.99 -22.44 15.46
N TYR A 141 33.65 -22.06 14.23
CA TYR A 141 33.13 -20.74 13.92
C TYR A 141 31.96 -20.84 12.92
N SER A 142 31.02 -19.94 13.05
CA SER A 142 29.91 -19.81 12.12
C SER A 142 29.56 -18.34 11.87
N PHE A 143 29.19 -18.06 10.63
CA PHE A 143 28.64 -16.78 10.21
C PHE A 143 27.32 -17.05 9.53
N ARG A 144 26.27 -16.28 9.89
CA ARG A 144 24.96 -16.31 9.23
C ARG A 144 24.54 -14.88 8.88
N GLY A 145 24.20 -14.67 7.63
CA GLY A 145 23.67 -13.41 7.13
C GLY A 145 22.39 -13.64 6.33
N ASN A 146 21.43 -12.75 6.46
CA ASN A 146 20.23 -12.71 5.63
C ASN A 146 20.16 -11.40 4.86
N PHE A 147 19.53 -11.44 3.70
CA PHE A 147 19.29 -10.30 2.84
C PHE A 147 17.89 -10.39 2.26
N THR A 148 17.16 -9.29 2.30
CA THR A 148 15.84 -9.19 1.65
C THR A 148 15.74 -7.85 0.92
N TYR A 149 15.33 -7.91 -0.33
CA TYR A 149 14.95 -6.75 -1.12
C TYR A 149 13.56 -6.95 -1.70
N ALA A 150 12.65 -6.04 -1.42
CA ALA A 150 11.29 -6.07 -1.93
C ALA A 150 10.89 -4.70 -2.48
N LYS A 151 10.19 -4.69 -3.61
CA LYS A 151 9.60 -3.47 -4.19
C LYS A 151 8.14 -3.72 -4.51
N ASN A 152 7.28 -2.96 -3.85
CA ASN A 152 5.87 -2.91 -4.20
C ASN A 152 5.59 -1.73 -5.16
N THR A 153 4.48 -1.83 -5.89
CA THR A 153 4.04 -0.80 -6.83
C THR A 153 2.52 -0.80 -6.87
N VAL A 154 1.93 0.36 -6.68
CA VAL A 154 0.49 0.59 -6.86
C VAL A 154 0.19 0.60 -8.34
N LEU A 155 -0.67 -0.30 -8.79
CA LEU A 155 -1.12 -0.39 -10.19
C LEU A 155 -2.44 0.34 -10.39
N GLU A 156 -3.34 0.27 -9.38
CA GLU A 156 -4.66 0.91 -9.41
C GLU A 156 -5.07 1.29 -7.99
N ASN A 157 -5.58 2.51 -7.81
CA ASN A 157 -6.02 3.06 -6.52
C ASN A 157 -7.29 3.92 -6.62
N ASP A 158 -8.02 3.83 -7.75
CA ASP A 158 -9.25 4.62 -8.04
C ASP A 158 -9.07 6.14 -7.85
N GLU A 159 -7.87 6.66 -8.10
CA GLU A 159 -7.64 8.10 -8.01
C GLU A 159 -8.16 8.83 -9.26
N PRO A 160 -8.71 10.06 -9.10
CA PRO A 160 -9.11 10.87 -10.25
C PRO A 160 -7.90 11.24 -11.11
N ALA A 161 -8.15 11.50 -12.39
CA ALA A 161 -7.10 11.93 -13.32
C ALA A 161 -6.36 13.15 -12.78
N LYS A 162 -5.05 13.05 -12.65
CA LYS A 162 -4.19 14.15 -12.20
C LYS A 162 -3.72 14.96 -13.39
N ARG A 163 -3.63 16.29 -13.23
CA ARG A 163 -3.11 17.19 -14.25
C ARG A 163 -1.66 16.85 -14.65
N PHE A 164 -0.86 16.41 -13.69
CA PHE A 164 0.53 16.04 -13.89
C PHE A 164 0.78 14.62 -13.38
N SER A 165 1.53 13.83 -14.14
CA SER A 165 1.80 12.43 -13.82
C SER A 165 2.54 12.21 -12.49
N TYR A 166 3.39 13.16 -12.09
CA TYR A 166 4.11 13.07 -10.82
C TYR A 166 3.22 13.23 -9.58
N LEU A 167 1.98 13.69 -9.74
CA LEU A 167 0.98 13.76 -8.67
C LEU A 167 0.17 12.46 -8.52
N SER A 168 0.37 11.50 -9.43
CA SER A 168 -0.33 10.22 -9.38
C SER A 168 0.36 9.28 -8.38
N GLY A 169 -0.45 8.60 -7.58
CA GLY A 169 0.02 7.50 -6.72
C GLY A 169 0.27 6.20 -7.48
N LYS A 170 -0.24 6.07 -8.72
CA LYS A 170 0.00 4.90 -9.57
C LYS A 170 1.46 4.86 -10.02
N GLY A 171 2.06 3.69 -9.96
CA GLY A 171 3.47 3.49 -10.27
C GLY A 171 4.42 3.72 -9.10
N LEU A 172 3.94 4.31 -8.01
CA LEU A 172 4.71 4.54 -6.79
C LEU A 172 4.60 3.36 -5.81
N ALA A 173 5.44 3.35 -4.79
CA ALA A 173 5.32 2.40 -3.70
C ALA A 173 4.10 2.74 -2.82
N LEU A 174 3.47 1.71 -2.25
CA LEU A 174 2.36 1.89 -1.31
C LEU A 174 2.86 2.68 -0.08
N GLY A 175 2.15 3.76 0.24
CA GLY A 175 2.52 4.65 1.35
C GLY A 175 3.72 5.56 1.08
N GLN A 176 4.16 5.68 -0.18
CA GLN A 176 5.24 6.62 -0.52
C GLN A 176 4.79 8.06 -0.32
N THR A 177 5.53 8.79 0.51
CA THR A 177 5.33 10.23 0.69
C THR A 177 5.88 11.00 -0.50
N LEU A 178 5.07 11.92 -1.02
CA LEU A 178 5.52 12.91 -2.01
C LEU A 178 5.84 14.20 -1.26
N ALA A 179 7.02 14.75 -1.51
CA ALA A 179 7.47 15.98 -0.91
C ALA A 179 8.20 16.85 -1.95
N PHE A 180 8.31 18.13 -1.69
CA PHE A 180 9.16 19.01 -2.48
C PHE A 180 10.63 18.71 -2.18
N VAL A 181 11.46 18.79 -3.21
CA VAL A 181 12.91 18.74 -3.06
C VAL A 181 13.37 20.14 -2.63
N ALA A 182 14.11 20.22 -1.53
CA ALA A 182 14.67 21.47 -1.07
C ALA A 182 15.88 21.88 -1.96
N ASP A 183 15.85 23.09 -2.50
CA ASP A 183 16.97 23.64 -3.28
C ASP A 183 18.10 24.18 -2.39
N GLY A 184 17.90 24.23 -1.08
CA GLY A 184 18.86 24.74 -0.11
C GLY A 184 18.27 25.85 0.75
N PHE A 185 19.16 26.59 1.41
CA PHE A 185 18.81 27.75 2.22
C PHE A 185 19.20 29.03 1.48
N TYR A 186 18.42 30.08 1.63
CA TYR A 186 18.82 31.43 1.17
C TYR A 186 20.13 31.86 1.81
N GLN A 187 21.02 32.39 1.01
CA GLN A 187 22.36 32.78 1.44
C GLN A 187 22.43 34.27 1.80
N SER A 188 21.48 35.10 1.32
CA SER A 188 21.46 36.53 1.57
C SER A 188 20.04 37.12 1.62
N ALA A 189 19.91 38.34 2.16
CA ALA A 189 18.64 39.08 2.18
C ALA A 189 18.19 39.49 0.76
N GLU A 190 19.15 39.73 -0.14
CA GLU A 190 18.88 40.06 -1.54
C GLU A 190 18.28 38.87 -2.28
N GLU A 191 18.77 37.66 -2.01
CA GLU A 191 18.24 36.44 -2.58
C GLU A 191 16.76 36.19 -2.15
N ILE A 192 16.45 36.44 -0.87
CA ILE A 192 15.10 36.39 -0.33
C ILE A 192 14.20 37.42 -1.06
N ALA A 193 14.66 38.62 -1.27
CA ALA A 193 13.92 39.69 -1.90
C ALA A 193 13.62 39.41 -3.39
N MET A 194 14.52 38.71 -4.08
CA MET A 194 14.38 38.33 -5.49
C MET A 194 13.64 37.00 -5.70
N SER A 195 13.42 36.23 -4.65
CA SER A 195 12.72 34.93 -4.78
C SER A 195 11.24 35.14 -5.15
N PRO A 196 10.64 34.17 -5.85
CA PRO A 196 9.21 34.22 -6.16
C PRO A 196 8.39 34.33 -4.87
N LYS A 197 7.53 35.33 -4.79
CA LYS A 197 6.64 35.48 -3.64
C LYS A 197 5.56 34.39 -3.68
N THR A 198 5.48 33.59 -2.63
CA THR A 198 4.36 32.69 -2.44
C THR A 198 3.15 33.47 -1.98
N PHE A 199 2.11 33.47 -2.78
CA PHE A 199 0.80 34.03 -2.41
C PHE A 199 0.01 33.01 -1.59
N SER A 200 0.54 32.58 -0.44
CA SER A 200 -0.30 31.92 0.54
C SER A 200 -0.92 32.99 1.42
N THR A 201 -2.16 33.29 1.22
CA THR A 201 -2.97 33.95 2.25
C THR A 201 -3.06 32.97 3.42
N VAL A 202 -2.43 33.33 4.52
CA VAL A 202 -2.65 32.71 5.83
C VAL A 202 -4.08 33.04 6.27
#